data_0a4e65ac1d0a999a370e63d0b8c2c6fc
#
_entry.id   0a4e65ac1d0a999a370e63d0b8c2c6fc
#
_cell.length_a   1.000
_cell.length_b   1.000
_cell.length_c   1.000
_cell.angle_alpha   90.00
_cell.angle_beta   90.00
_cell.angle_gamma   90.00
#
_symmetry.space_group_name_H-M   'P 1'
#
loop_
_entity.id
_entity.type
_entity.pdbx_description
1 polymer ?
#
loop_
_entity_poly.entity_id
_entity_poly.type
_entity_poly.pdbx_seq_one_letter_code
_entity_poly.pdbx_strand_id
1 'polypeptide(L)'
;SMGDNEVVAFLDHLVLHRNMSPRTQMAALNALVFLYKHIVKKELSLNLDFARSNRQPKLPVVMTTDEVKQVMSHLQKRYYLIAGLMYGSGLRVMEAVQLRVKDVDFDYKCIQIWNGKGNKHRIVTLATELIPLIRNQITQVDEYLKLDLQNEQYAGVWMPHSLSKKYPSANKSLPWQYLFPSYKLSGDPETGEIRRHHFHPTCIRKAVKKAVKQAKIVKLITPHTFRHSFATHLLQSGADIRTVQAQLGHSDVK
;
A
#
# COMPACT_ATOMS: atom_id res chain seq x y z
N SER A 1 -0.50 -32.38 24.64
CA SER A 1 0.35 -31.25 24.19
C SER A 1 0.42 -31.28 22.66
N MET A 2 0.08 -30.22 22.01
CA MET A 2 0.23 -30.12 20.54
C MET A 2 1.72 -30.20 20.16
N GLY A 3 2.03 -30.98 19.12
CA GLY A 3 3.39 -31.22 18.61
C GLY A 3 3.43 -31.29 17.09
N ASP A 4 4.45 -31.94 16.55
CA ASP A 4 4.68 -32.03 15.09
C ASP A 4 3.50 -32.63 14.33
N ASN A 5 2.84 -33.66 14.90
CA ASN A 5 1.71 -34.34 14.26
C ASN A 5 0.51 -33.39 14.05
N GLU A 6 0.17 -32.55 15.03
CA GLU A 6 -0.91 -31.60 14.94
C GLU A 6 -0.56 -30.46 13.98
N VAL A 7 0.70 -30.04 13.90
CA VAL A 7 1.19 -29.05 12.93
C VAL A 7 1.07 -29.61 11.51
N VAL A 8 1.52 -30.86 11.28
CA VAL A 8 1.38 -31.55 9.98
C VAL A 8 -0.10 -31.65 9.60
N ALA A 9 -0.96 -32.18 10.49
CA ALA A 9 -2.40 -32.29 10.23
C ALA A 9 -3.05 -30.95 9.88
N PHE A 10 -2.65 -29.86 10.53
CA PHE A 10 -3.15 -28.52 10.21
C PHE A 10 -2.68 -28.05 8.83
N LEU A 11 -1.41 -28.23 8.48
CA LEU A 11 -0.86 -27.86 7.18
C LEU A 11 -1.49 -28.66 6.03
N ASP A 12 -1.74 -29.96 6.26
CA ASP A 12 -2.46 -30.83 5.34
C ASP A 12 -3.90 -30.38 5.15
N HIS A 13 -4.60 -30.04 6.23
CA HIS A 13 -5.95 -29.51 6.18
C HIS A 13 -6.02 -28.23 5.30
N LEU A 14 -5.05 -27.32 5.43
CA LEU A 14 -5.00 -26.11 4.61
C LEU A 14 -4.92 -26.41 3.11
N VAL A 15 -4.23 -27.49 2.73
CA VAL A 15 -4.04 -27.86 1.32
C VAL A 15 -5.18 -28.75 0.84
N LEU A 16 -5.45 -29.86 1.52
CA LEU A 16 -6.35 -30.92 1.07
C LEU A 16 -7.83 -30.51 1.17
N HIS A 17 -8.20 -29.78 2.24
CA HIS A 17 -9.60 -29.38 2.48
C HIS A 17 -9.89 -27.91 2.15
N ARG A 18 -8.91 -27.01 2.35
CA ARG A 18 -9.11 -25.57 2.11
C ARG A 18 -8.54 -25.09 0.77
N ASN A 19 -7.83 -25.94 0.03
CA ASN A 19 -7.19 -25.62 -1.25
C ASN A 19 -6.41 -24.29 -1.21
N MET A 20 -5.64 -24.07 -0.15
CA MET A 20 -4.86 -22.83 0.05
C MET A 20 -3.66 -22.78 -0.87
N SER A 21 -3.22 -21.54 -1.20
CA SER A 21 -2.04 -21.35 -2.05
C SER A 21 -0.73 -21.72 -1.32
N PRO A 22 0.35 -22.07 -2.05
CA PRO A 22 1.66 -22.37 -1.46
C PRO A 22 2.14 -21.25 -0.52
N ARG A 23 1.89 -20.01 -0.89
CA ARG A 23 2.26 -18.84 -0.08
C ARG A 23 1.48 -18.74 1.23
N THR A 24 0.20 -19.10 1.22
CA THR A 24 -0.64 -19.13 2.43
C THR A 24 -0.19 -20.23 3.37
N GLN A 25 0.09 -21.43 2.82
CA GLN A 25 0.62 -22.55 3.60
C GLN A 25 1.97 -22.21 4.23
N MET A 26 2.90 -21.60 3.47
CA MET A 26 4.19 -21.17 3.99
C MET A 26 4.07 -20.10 5.09
N ALA A 27 3.13 -19.17 4.95
CA ALA A 27 2.87 -18.16 5.98
C ALA A 27 2.34 -18.80 7.28
N ALA A 28 1.46 -19.80 7.16
CA ALA A 28 0.97 -20.57 8.31
C ALA A 28 2.11 -21.36 8.98
N LEU A 29 2.96 -22.05 8.21
CA LEU A 29 4.14 -22.74 8.73
C LEU A 29 5.07 -21.79 9.48
N ASN A 30 5.41 -20.64 8.88
CA ASN A 30 6.28 -19.65 9.51
C ASN A 30 5.70 -19.11 10.82
N ALA A 31 4.38 -18.89 10.88
CA ALA A 31 3.69 -18.46 12.09
C ALA A 31 3.75 -19.52 13.19
N LEU A 32 3.57 -20.81 12.84
CA LEU A 32 3.70 -21.92 13.77
C LEU A 32 5.14 -22.09 14.25
N VAL A 33 6.13 -22.04 13.36
CA VAL A 33 7.55 -22.09 13.74
C VAL A 33 7.89 -20.96 14.71
N PHE A 34 7.42 -19.75 14.43
CA PHE A 34 7.61 -18.60 15.34
C PHE A 34 6.96 -18.85 16.71
N LEU A 35 5.70 -19.30 16.73
CA LEU A 35 4.96 -19.60 17.96
C LEU A 35 5.70 -20.65 18.80
N TYR A 36 6.07 -21.77 18.19
CA TYR A 36 6.74 -22.85 18.90
C TYR A 36 8.11 -22.41 19.42
N LYS A 37 8.93 -21.78 18.60
CA LYS A 37 10.27 -21.33 18.97
C LYS A 37 10.28 -20.25 20.06
N HIS A 38 9.41 -19.23 19.96
CA HIS A 38 9.49 -18.04 20.81
C HIS A 38 8.51 -18.05 21.99
N ILE A 39 7.34 -18.68 21.85
CA ILE A 39 6.29 -18.67 22.88
C ILE A 39 6.25 -20.00 23.63
N VAL A 40 6.13 -21.12 22.91
CA VAL A 40 6.06 -22.46 23.52
C VAL A 40 7.43 -22.93 23.97
N LYS A 41 8.52 -22.37 23.43
CA LYS A 41 9.92 -22.72 23.68
C LYS A 41 10.21 -24.24 23.45
N LYS A 42 9.56 -24.80 22.46
CA LYS A 42 9.74 -26.16 21.97
C LYS A 42 10.02 -26.08 20.47
N GLU A 43 11.11 -26.66 20.01
CA GLU A 43 11.41 -26.66 18.56
C GLU A 43 10.58 -27.72 17.84
N LEU A 44 10.04 -27.34 16.68
CA LEU A 44 9.43 -28.29 15.75
C LEU A 44 10.53 -29.02 14.99
N SER A 45 10.27 -30.27 14.60
CA SER A 45 11.20 -31.07 13.81
C SER A 45 11.54 -30.37 12.49
N LEU A 46 12.82 -30.44 12.08
CA LEU A 46 13.28 -29.83 10.82
C LEU A 46 12.65 -30.50 9.58
N ASN A 47 12.19 -31.75 9.70
CA ASN A 47 11.62 -32.55 8.62
C ASN A 47 10.14 -32.84 8.87
N LEU A 48 9.30 -31.80 8.86
CA LEU A 48 7.84 -31.95 8.84
C LEU A 48 7.41 -32.43 7.45
N ASP A 49 6.91 -33.67 7.39
CA ASP A 49 6.36 -34.25 6.15
C ASP A 49 4.87 -33.89 6.05
N PHE A 50 4.53 -32.96 5.19
CA PHE A 50 3.16 -32.49 4.95
C PHE A 50 2.91 -32.27 3.45
N ALA A 51 1.65 -32.40 3.02
CA ALA A 51 1.22 -32.19 1.67
C ALA A 51 1.50 -30.74 1.20
N ARG A 52 2.29 -30.57 0.16
CA ARG A 52 2.60 -29.25 -0.40
C ARG A 52 1.55 -28.82 -1.40
N SER A 53 1.13 -27.56 -1.31
CA SER A 53 0.19 -26.99 -2.25
C SER A 53 0.79 -26.86 -3.65
N ASN A 54 0.13 -27.44 -4.64
CA ASN A 54 0.48 -27.35 -6.07
C ASN A 54 -0.37 -26.30 -6.80
N ARG A 55 -1.11 -25.46 -6.06
CA ARG A 55 -1.97 -24.45 -6.66
C ARG A 55 -1.17 -23.43 -7.46
N GLN A 56 -1.42 -23.39 -8.76
CA GLN A 56 -0.75 -22.43 -9.64
C GLN A 56 -1.09 -20.97 -9.29
N PRO A 57 -0.10 -20.07 -9.33
CA PRO A 57 -0.33 -18.64 -9.14
C PRO A 57 -1.30 -18.12 -10.21
N LYS A 58 -2.28 -17.32 -9.82
CA LYS A 58 -3.10 -16.61 -10.81
C LYS A 58 -2.26 -15.57 -11.53
N LEU A 59 -2.38 -15.53 -12.86
CA LEU A 59 -1.76 -14.47 -13.66
C LEU A 59 -2.30 -13.10 -13.20
N PRO A 60 -1.42 -12.09 -13.09
CA PRO A 60 -1.84 -10.75 -12.74
C PRO A 60 -2.77 -10.18 -13.82
N VAL A 61 -3.88 -9.58 -13.38
CA VAL A 61 -4.79 -8.87 -14.27
C VAL A 61 -4.14 -7.54 -14.67
N VAL A 62 -4.14 -7.26 -15.98
CA VAL A 62 -3.67 -6.01 -16.59
C VAL A 62 -4.83 -5.36 -17.33
N MET A 63 -5.01 -4.07 -17.14
CA MET A 63 -5.96 -3.25 -17.91
C MET A 63 -5.30 -2.76 -19.20
N THR A 64 -6.08 -2.59 -20.26
CA THR A 64 -5.65 -1.79 -21.41
C THR A 64 -5.63 -0.29 -21.03
N THR A 65 -4.99 0.56 -21.84
CA THR A 65 -5.01 2.01 -21.64
C THR A 65 -6.42 2.58 -21.65
N ASP A 66 -7.31 2.06 -22.49
CA ASP A 66 -8.71 2.49 -22.56
C ASP A 66 -9.52 2.02 -21.36
N GLU A 67 -9.31 0.80 -20.87
CA GLU A 67 -9.91 0.33 -19.62
C GLU A 67 -9.46 1.19 -18.43
N VAL A 68 -8.17 1.59 -18.37
CA VAL A 68 -7.68 2.53 -17.34
C VAL A 68 -8.44 3.86 -17.42
N LYS A 69 -8.54 4.47 -18.60
CA LYS A 69 -9.28 5.72 -18.81
C LYS A 69 -10.74 5.60 -18.38
N GLN A 70 -11.41 4.51 -18.79
CA GLN A 70 -12.81 4.25 -18.42
C GLN A 70 -12.99 4.10 -16.90
N VAL A 71 -12.16 3.32 -16.22
CA VAL A 71 -12.27 3.19 -14.75
C VAL A 71 -11.98 4.52 -14.07
N MET A 72 -10.96 5.22 -14.52
CA MET A 72 -10.56 6.52 -13.96
C MET A 72 -11.68 7.57 -14.10
N SER A 73 -12.43 7.61 -15.21
CA SER A 73 -13.52 8.57 -15.43
C SER A 73 -14.69 8.41 -14.44
N HIS A 74 -14.84 7.23 -13.85
CA HIS A 74 -15.85 6.95 -12.81
C HIS A 74 -15.36 7.16 -11.38
N LEU A 75 -14.08 7.56 -11.19
CA LEU A 75 -13.54 7.87 -9.87
C LEU A 75 -13.74 9.34 -9.51
N GLN A 76 -14.18 9.62 -8.27
CA GLN A 76 -14.22 10.98 -7.73
C GLN A 76 -12.80 11.54 -7.56
N LYS A 77 -12.67 12.88 -7.52
CA LYS A 77 -11.38 13.61 -7.52
C LYS A 77 -10.26 12.99 -6.67
N ARG A 78 -10.52 12.73 -5.39
CA ARG A 78 -9.52 12.14 -4.47
C ARG A 78 -9.12 10.72 -4.86
N TYR A 79 -10.08 9.88 -5.23
CA TYR A 79 -9.82 8.50 -5.65
C TYR A 79 -9.13 8.45 -7.01
N TYR A 80 -9.49 9.37 -7.91
CA TYR A 80 -8.82 9.56 -9.18
C TYR A 80 -7.33 9.83 -8.97
N LEU A 81 -6.98 10.77 -8.09
CA LEU A 81 -5.59 11.14 -7.82
C LEU A 81 -4.80 9.98 -7.20
N ILE A 82 -5.38 9.25 -6.24
CA ILE A 82 -4.73 8.05 -5.66
C ILE A 82 -4.51 6.97 -6.73
N ALA A 83 -5.52 6.67 -7.55
CA ALA A 83 -5.40 5.71 -8.63
C ALA A 83 -4.41 6.17 -9.70
N GLY A 84 -4.40 7.48 -10.00
CA GLY A 84 -3.44 8.13 -10.89
C GLY A 84 -1.99 7.96 -10.43
N LEU A 85 -1.71 8.16 -9.14
CA LEU A 85 -0.39 7.90 -8.55
C LEU A 85 0.01 6.42 -8.63
N MET A 86 -0.95 5.50 -8.47
CA MET A 86 -0.68 4.07 -8.60
C MET A 86 -0.39 3.66 -10.05
N TYR A 87 -1.05 4.30 -11.03
CA TYR A 87 -0.87 4.03 -12.45
C TYR A 87 0.26 4.86 -13.08
N GLY A 88 0.42 6.13 -12.70
CA GLY A 88 1.43 7.02 -13.31
C GLY A 88 2.81 6.95 -12.66
N SER A 89 2.89 6.49 -11.40
CA SER A 89 4.14 6.42 -10.63
C SER A 89 4.40 5.04 -10.01
N GLY A 90 3.52 4.07 -10.25
CA GLY A 90 3.66 2.70 -9.77
C GLY A 90 3.59 2.54 -8.25
N LEU A 91 2.94 3.44 -7.50
CA LEU A 91 2.86 3.35 -6.05
C LEU A 91 2.01 2.16 -5.60
N ARG A 92 2.37 1.57 -4.44
CA ARG A 92 1.45 0.67 -3.72
C ARG A 92 0.34 1.48 -3.05
N VAL A 93 -0.81 0.87 -2.83
CA VAL A 93 -1.95 1.57 -2.21
C VAL A 93 -1.59 2.21 -0.86
N MET A 94 -0.83 1.53 -0.01
CA MET A 94 -0.39 2.08 1.27
C MET A 94 0.62 3.23 1.09
N GLU A 95 1.54 3.12 0.15
CA GLU A 95 2.49 4.19 -0.18
C GLU A 95 1.73 5.44 -0.64
N ALA A 96 0.73 5.28 -1.51
CA ALA A 96 -0.07 6.39 -2.01
C ALA A 96 -0.88 7.09 -0.89
N VAL A 97 -1.56 6.34 -0.01
CA VAL A 97 -2.37 6.96 1.04
C VAL A 97 -1.54 7.53 2.20
N GLN A 98 -0.33 7.03 2.41
CA GLN A 98 0.60 7.53 3.44
C GLN A 98 1.54 8.63 2.95
N LEU A 99 1.45 9.00 1.65
CA LEU A 99 2.27 10.05 1.07
C LEU A 99 2.06 11.38 1.82
N ARG A 100 3.14 12.08 2.11
CA ARG A 100 3.12 13.40 2.75
C ARG A 100 3.34 14.50 1.72
N VAL A 101 2.96 15.72 2.06
CA VAL A 101 3.16 16.87 1.18
C VAL A 101 4.64 17.02 0.82
N LYS A 102 5.56 16.91 1.77
CA LYS A 102 7.02 17.01 1.56
C LYS A 102 7.63 15.93 0.68
N ASP A 103 6.92 14.83 0.45
CA ASP A 103 7.46 13.70 -0.32
C ASP A 103 7.29 13.91 -1.84
N VAL A 104 6.58 14.97 -2.25
CA VAL A 104 6.37 15.34 -3.66
C VAL A 104 7.32 16.47 -4.03
N ASP A 105 8.18 16.21 -4.98
CA ASP A 105 9.09 17.18 -5.56
C ASP A 105 8.59 17.58 -6.94
N PHE A 106 8.17 18.84 -7.09
CA PHE A 106 7.61 19.36 -8.33
C PHE A 106 8.71 19.78 -9.32
N ASP A 107 9.87 20.19 -8.82
CA ASP A 107 10.97 20.69 -9.65
C ASP A 107 11.68 19.51 -10.33
N TYR A 108 11.99 18.48 -9.57
CA TYR A 108 12.54 17.22 -10.10
C TYR A 108 11.48 16.27 -10.66
N LYS A 109 10.19 16.61 -10.55
CA LYS A 109 9.05 15.77 -10.99
C LYS A 109 9.16 14.34 -10.46
N CYS A 110 9.37 14.21 -9.17
CA CYS A 110 9.53 12.92 -8.53
C CYS A 110 8.79 12.82 -7.19
N ILE A 111 8.63 11.59 -6.71
CA ILE A 111 8.02 11.29 -5.42
C ILE A 111 9.01 10.44 -4.62
N GLN A 112 9.27 10.83 -3.39
CA GLN A 112 10.10 10.11 -2.45
C GLN A 112 9.24 9.12 -1.66
N ILE A 113 9.53 7.84 -1.74
CA ILE A 113 8.84 6.78 -1.01
C ILE A 113 9.72 6.30 0.14
N TRP A 114 9.25 6.55 1.36
CA TRP A 114 9.91 6.16 2.59
C TRP A 114 9.36 4.83 3.09
N ASN A 115 10.23 3.98 3.66
CA ASN A 115 9.85 2.72 4.30
C ASN A 115 8.94 1.82 3.41
N GLY A 116 9.26 1.72 2.11
CA GLY A 116 8.61 0.78 1.22
C GLY A 116 8.77 -0.68 1.70
N LYS A 117 8.22 -1.63 0.96
CA LYS A 117 8.34 -3.06 1.30
C LYS A 117 9.80 -3.44 1.54
N GLY A 118 10.10 -3.98 2.73
CA GLY A 118 11.46 -4.31 3.17
C GLY A 118 12.26 -3.11 3.70
N ASN A 119 11.59 -2.04 4.13
CA ASN A 119 12.20 -0.83 4.71
C ASN A 119 13.16 -0.08 3.75
N LYS A 120 12.93 -0.22 2.42
CA LYS A 120 13.75 0.42 1.39
C LYS A 120 13.12 1.74 0.96
N HIS A 121 13.96 2.77 0.83
CA HIS A 121 13.58 4.06 0.25
C HIS A 121 13.78 3.99 -1.27
N ARG A 122 12.95 4.70 -2.01
CA ARG A 122 13.11 4.88 -3.45
C ARG A 122 12.51 6.19 -3.93
N ILE A 123 12.99 6.66 -5.07
CA ILE A 123 12.43 7.79 -5.79
C ILE A 123 11.72 7.23 -7.03
N VAL A 124 10.52 7.74 -7.30
CA VAL A 124 9.73 7.38 -8.49
C VAL A 124 9.36 8.63 -9.26
N THR A 125 9.14 8.50 -10.56
CA THR A 125 8.71 9.61 -11.40
C THR A 125 7.30 10.08 -11.03
N LEU A 126 7.07 11.37 -11.06
CA LEU A 126 5.75 12.00 -10.95
C LEU A 126 5.22 12.30 -12.34
N ALA A 127 4.08 11.71 -12.70
CA ALA A 127 3.40 12.02 -13.95
C ALA A 127 2.97 13.50 -13.97
N THR A 128 3.38 14.23 -15.01
CA THR A 128 3.20 15.69 -15.13
C THR A 128 1.72 16.09 -15.08
N GLU A 129 0.85 15.25 -15.62
CA GLU A 129 -0.61 15.43 -15.66
C GLU A 129 -1.25 15.43 -14.26
N LEU A 130 -0.59 14.85 -13.27
CA LEU A 130 -1.07 14.84 -11.88
C LEU A 130 -0.65 16.08 -11.09
N ILE A 131 0.34 16.84 -11.55
CA ILE A 131 0.86 18.02 -10.84
C ILE A 131 -0.23 19.04 -10.47
N PRO A 132 -1.10 19.49 -11.38
CA PRO A 132 -2.16 20.44 -11.03
C PRO A 132 -3.12 19.89 -9.97
N LEU A 133 -3.44 18.59 -10.06
CA LEU A 133 -4.34 17.93 -9.12
C LEU A 133 -3.70 17.78 -7.73
N ILE A 134 -2.40 17.49 -7.67
CA ILE A 134 -1.66 17.41 -6.40
C ILE A 134 -1.56 18.79 -5.75
N ARG A 135 -1.30 19.85 -6.51
CA ARG A 135 -1.28 21.23 -5.98
C ARG A 135 -2.63 21.61 -5.37
N ASN A 136 -3.74 21.32 -6.06
CA ASN A 136 -5.08 21.53 -5.52
C ASN A 136 -5.34 20.69 -4.26
N GLN A 137 -4.86 19.44 -4.23
CA GLN A 137 -4.97 18.58 -3.05
C GLN A 137 -4.17 19.14 -1.86
N ILE A 138 -2.98 19.71 -2.09
CA ILE A 138 -2.18 20.37 -1.05
C ILE A 138 -2.92 21.59 -0.47
N THR A 139 -3.57 22.38 -1.30
CA THR A 139 -4.43 23.49 -0.82
C THR A 139 -5.53 22.99 0.12
N GLN A 140 -6.20 21.89 -0.23
CA GLN A 140 -7.20 21.27 0.65
C GLN A 140 -6.59 20.76 1.96
N VAL A 141 -5.37 20.21 1.91
CA VAL A 141 -4.65 19.75 3.12
C VAL A 141 -4.32 20.94 4.04
N ASP A 142 -3.94 22.08 3.47
CA ASP A 142 -3.66 23.31 4.24
C ASP A 142 -4.93 23.84 4.92
N GLU A 143 -6.07 23.80 4.23
CA GLU A 143 -7.38 24.14 4.82
C GLU A 143 -7.72 23.23 6.00
N TYR A 144 -7.54 21.89 5.87
CA TYR A 144 -7.73 20.96 6.97
C TYR A 144 -6.78 21.27 8.14
N LEU A 145 -5.51 21.55 7.85
CA LEU A 145 -4.54 21.88 8.90
C LEU A 145 -4.93 23.15 9.66
N LYS A 146 -5.35 24.21 8.97
CA LYS A 146 -5.84 25.47 9.57
C LYS A 146 -7.01 25.24 10.53
N LEU A 147 -7.95 24.39 10.13
CA LEU A 147 -9.09 24.00 11.00
C LEU A 147 -8.64 23.15 12.19
N ASP A 148 -7.73 22.19 11.98
CA ASP A 148 -7.23 21.32 13.02
C ASP A 148 -6.43 22.09 14.08
N LEU A 149 -5.66 23.11 13.68
CA LEU A 149 -4.89 23.96 14.59
C LEU A 149 -5.77 24.80 15.52
N GLN A 150 -7.05 25.00 15.20
CA GLN A 150 -8.02 25.67 16.09
C GLN A 150 -8.52 24.74 17.21
N ASN A 151 -8.30 23.42 17.08
CA ASN A 151 -8.67 22.46 18.11
C ASN A 151 -7.51 22.25 19.09
N GLU A 152 -7.69 22.66 20.33
CA GLU A 152 -6.66 22.56 21.40
C GLU A 152 -6.19 21.11 21.61
N GLN A 153 -7.05 20.13 21.40
CA GLN A 153 -6.73 18.71 21.55
C GLN A 153 -5.91 18.14 20.38
N TYR A 154 -5.76 18.89 19.28
CA TYR A 154 -5.04 18.40 18.12
C TYR A 154 -3.54 18.23 18.38
N ALA A 155 -3.08 16.99 18.40
CA ALA A 155 -1.68 16.62 18.63
C ALA A 155 -0.83 16.52 17.36
N GLY A 156 -1.35 16.98 16.18
CA GLY A 156 -0.65 16.89 14.91
C GLY A 156 -0.82 15.53 14.23
N VAL A 157 -0.07 15.30 13.15
CA VAL A 157 0.00 13.99 12.50
C VAL A 157 0.97 13.06 13.21
N TRP A 158 0.76 11.76 13.08
CA TRP A 158 1.72 10.78 13.60
C TRP A 158 3.07 10.92 12.90
N MET A 159 4.14 10.81 13.66
CA MET A 159 5.51 10.81 13.16
C MET A 159 6.31 9.66 13.80
N PRO A 160 7.28 9.05 13.06
CA PRO A 160 8.23 8.12 13.67
C PRO A 160 8.92 8.73 14.88
N HIS A 161 9.10 7.95 15.94
CA HIS A 161 9.61 8.42 17.23
C HIS A 161 10.93 9.22 17.16
N SER A 162 11.89 8.74 16.35
CA SER A 162 13.16 9.44 16.14
C SER A 162 12.98 10.80 15.46
N LEU A 163 12.03 10.91 14.51
CA LEU A 163 11.75 12.16 13.81
C LEU A 163 10.95 13.13 14.67
N SER A 164 10.02 12.65 15.48
CA SER A 164 9.28 13.52 16.41
C SER A 164 10.18 14.16 17.46
N LYS A 165 11.19 13.44 17.96
CA LYS A 165 12.22 14.00 18.84
C LYS A 165 13.10 15.03 18.14
N LYS A 166 13.52 14.76 16.90
CA LYS A 166 14.39 15.66 16.12
C LYS A 166 13.66 16.93 15.66
N TYR A 167 12.36 16.84 15.37
CA TYR A 167 11.52 17.92 14.85
C TYR A 167 10.21 18.02 15.64
N PRO A 168 10.21 18.57 16.87
CA PRO A 168 9.04 18.50 17.79
C PRO A 168 7.76 19.16 17.27
N SER A 169 7.88 20.24 16.47
CA SER A 169 6.74 20.99 15.93
C SER A 169 6.34 20.58 14.50
N ALA A 170 7.11 19.69 13.87
CA ALA A 170 6.91 19.32 12.47
C ALA A 170 5.57 18.59 12.22
N ASN A 171 5.05 17.88 13.22
CA ASN A 171 3.75 17.19 13.17
C ASN A 171 2.55 18.14 12.93
N LYS A 172 2.71 19.43 13.20
CA LYS A 172 1.70 20.47 12.97
C LYS A 172 2.05 21.39 11.77
N SER A 173 3.08 21.06 10.99
CA SER A 173 3.45 21.82 9.79
C SER A 173 2.92 21.18 8.51
N LEU A 174 2.63 22.00 7.49
CA LEU A 174 2.06 21.54 6.21
C LEU A 174 2.92 20.46 5.50
N PRO A 175 4.25 20.57 5.42
CA PRO A 175 5.06 19.56 4.74
C PRO A 175 4.90 18.14 5.30
N TRP A 176 4.61 18.01 6.59
CA TRP A 176 4.47 16.71 7.25
C TRP A 176 3.05 16.14 7.23
N GLN A 177 2.05 16.92 6.83
CA GLN A 177 0.69 16.43 6.68
C GLN A 177 0.61 15.34 5.62
N TYR A 178 -0.32 14.39 5.81
CA TYR A 178 -0.62 13.42 4.75
C TYR A 178 -1.27 14.13 3.56
N LEU A 179 -0.84 13.79 2.35
CA LEU A 179 -1.44 14.31 1.11
C LEU A 179 -2.91 13.89 0.98
N PHE A 180 -3.25 12.72 1.54
CA PHE A 180 -4.61 12.21 1.60
C PHE A 180 -5.06 12.02 3.05
N PRO A 181 -5.41 13.11 3.76
CA PRO A 181 -5.85 13.02 5.14
C PRO A 181 -7.22 12.38 5.26
N SER A 182 -7.49 11.75 6.40
CA SER A 182 -8.83 11.31 6.80
C SER A 182 -9.77 12.52 6.89
N TYR A 183 -11.07 12.31 6.70
CA TYR A 183 -12.07 13.38 6.85
C TYR A 183 -12.27 13.83 8.30
N LYS A 184 -11.99 12.95 9.27
CA LYS A 184 -12.18 13.21 10.70
C LYS A 184 -10.88 13.05 11.46
N LEU A 185 -10.73 13.80 12.52
CA LEU A 185 -9.76 13.54 13.56
C LEU A 185 -10.17 12.26 14.31
N SER A 186 -9.20 11.51 14.82
CA SER A 186 -9.44 10.32 15.64
C SER A 186 -8.30 10.10 16.62
N GLY A 187 -8.59 9.37 17.70
CA GLY A 187 -7.57 8.99 18.68
C GLY A 187 -6.52 8.08 18.05
N ASP A 188 -5.28 8.34 18.39
CA ASP A 188 -4.16 7.46 18.07
C ASP A 188 -4.31 6.15 18.87
N PRO A 189 -4.20 4.98 18.25
CA PRO A 189 -4.41 3.70 18.94
C PRO A 189 -3.41 3.42 20.09
N GLU A 190 -2.21 4.01 20.02
CA GLU A 190 -1.15 3.77 21.00
C GLU A 190 -1.17 4.81 22.14
N THR A 191 -1.41 6.09 21.79
CA THR A 191 -1.29 7.20 22.74
C THR A 191 -2.62 7.81 23.17
N GLY A 192 -3.71 7.53 22.44
CA GLY A 192 -5.03 8.15 22.62
C GLY A 192 -5.12 9.60 22.14
N GLU A 193 -4.01 10.22 21.73
CA GLU A 193 -3.96 11.61 21.28
C GLU A 193 -4.80 11.82 20.01
N ILE A 194 -5.45 12.99 19.93
CA ILE A 194 -6.29 13.33 18.77
C ILE A 194 -5.41 13.77 17.60
N ARG A 195 -5.44 12.97 16.52
CA ARG A 195 -4.59 13.16 15.34
C ARG A 195 -5.39 13.14 14.03
N ARG A 196 -4.82 13.74 12.98
CA ARG A 196 -5.27 13.57 11.58
C ARG A 196 -4.51 12.40 10.96
N HIS A 197 -5.17 11.25 10.84
CA HIS A 197 -4.59 10.07 10.17
C HIS A 197 -4.71 10.19 8.64
N HIS A 198 -3.99 9.32 7.93
CA HIS A 198 -4.14 9.18 6.50
C HIS A 198 -5.46 8.52 6.12
N PHE A 199 -5.87 8.68 4.88
CA PHE A 199 -7.05 8.06 4.31
C PHE A 199 -6.99 6.53 4.37
N HIS A 200 -8.08 5.88 4.77
CA HIS A 200 -8.07 4.43 4.94
C HIS A 200 -8.12 3.69 3.59
N PRO A 201 -7.22 2.72 3.33
CA PRO A 201 -7.09 2.07 2.02
C PRO A 201 -8.32 1.26 1.57
N THR A 202 -9.21 0.85 2.49
CA THR A 202 -10.49 0.22 2.12
C THR A 202 -11.39 1.12 1.30
N CYS A 203 -11.31 2.44 1.49
CA CYS A 203 -12.14 3.39 0.77
C CYS A 203 -11.78 3.40 -0.72
N ILE A 204 -10.48 3.41 -1.08
CA ILE A 204 -10.07 3.33 -2.49
C ILE A 204 -10.44 1.97 -3.10
N ARG A 205 -10.36 0.86 -2.33
CA ARG A 205 -10.80 -0.46 -2.80
C ARG A 205 -12.29 -0.46 -3.15
N LYS A 206 -13.13 0.12 -2.29
CA LYS A 206 -14.58 0.26 -2.54
C LYS A 206 -14.87 1.16 -3.74
N ALA A 207 -14.17 2.29 -3.86
CA ALA A 207 -14.33 3.22 -4.97
C ALA A 207 -13.95 2.59 -6.32
N VAL A 208 -12.81 1.90 -6.40
CA VAL A 208 -12.37 1.18 -7.60
C VAL A 208 -13.39 0.09 -7.97
N LYS A 209 -13.86 -0.71 -7.01
CA LYS A 209 -14.89 -1.74 -7.27
C LYS A 209 -16.17 -1.13 -7.87
N LYS A 210 -16.61 0.02 -7.36
CA LYS A 210 -17.77 0.76 -7.88
C LYS A 210 -17.50 1.27 -9.30
N ALA A 211 -16.36 1.91 -9.52
CA ALA A 211 -15.96 2.45 -10.82
C ALA A 211 -15.87 1.36 -11.91
N VAL A 212 -15.29 0.21 -11.61
CA VAL A 212 -15.21 -0.96 -12.51
C VAL A 212 -16.60 -1.46 -12.91
N LYS A 213 -17.54 -1.54 -11.92
CA LYS A 213 -18.93 -1.91 -12.21
C LYS A 213 -19.61 -0.89 -13.14
N GLN A 214 -19.38 0.41 -12.92
CA GLN A 214 -19.93 1.49 -13.75
C GLN A 214 -19.33 1.48 -15.17
N ALA A 215 -18.04 1.19 -15.29
CA ALA A 215 -17.35 1.00 -16.58
C ALA A 215 -17.75 -0.30 -17.31
N LYS A 216 -18.58 -1.17 -16.71
CA LYS A 216 -19.02 -2.46 -17.26
C LYS A 216 -17.86 -3.39 -17.68
N ILE A 217 -16.72 -3.28 -16.98
CA ILE A 217 -15.54 -4.11 -17.26
C ILE A 217 -15.66 -5.43 -16.47
N VAL A 218 -15.48 -6.56 -17.16
CA VAL A 218 -15.63 -7.90 -16.56
C VAL A 218 -14.39 -8.33 -15.76
N LYS A 219 -13.22 -7.74 -16.03
CA LYS A 219 -11.96 -8.06 -15.35
C LYS A 219 -12.03 -7.79 -13.85
N LEU A 220 -11.39 -8.64 -13.03
CA LEU A 220 -11.25 -8.44 -11.58
C LEU A 220 -10.21 -7.36 -11.27
N ILE A 221 -10.60 -6.11 -11.42
CA ILE A 221 -9.73 -4.95 -11.19
C ILE A 221 -9.74 -4.57 -9.71
N THR A 222 -8.54 -4.39 -9.17
CA THR A 222 -8.28 -3.92 -7.80
C THR A 222 -7.34 -2.71 -7.86
N PRO A 223 -7.11 -1.97 -6.76
CA PRO A 223 -6.08 -0.93 -6.76
C PRO A 223 -4.70 -1.43 -7.22
N HIS A 224 -4.30 -2.66 -6.87
CA HIS A 224 -3.03 -3.22 -7.33
C HIS A 224 -2.98 -3.42 -8.86
N THR A 225 -4.12 -3.61 -9.52
CA THR A 225 -4.19 -3.74 -10.98
C THR A 225 -3.68 -2.47 -11.68
N PHE A 226 -3.89 -1.27 -11.13
CA PHE A 226 -3.31 -0.03 -11.68
C PHE A 226 -1.79 -0.08 -11.72
N ARG A 227 -1.16 -0.51 -10.64
CA ARG A 227 0.30 -0.66 -10.57
C ARG A 227 0.81 -1.79 -11.48
N HIS A 228 0.10 -2.91 -11.63
CA HIS A 228 0.46 -3.95 -12.59
C HIS A 228 0.36 -3.44 -14.03
N SER A 229 -0.70 -2.69 -14.34
CA SER A 229 -0.87 -2.07 -15.67
C SER A 229 0.20 -1.03 -15.94
N PHE A 230 0.60 -0.21 -14.95
CA PHE A 230 1.76 0.68 -15.07
C PHE A 230 3.02 -0.07 -15.48
N ALA A 231 3.37 -1.14 -14.75
CA ALA A 231 4.58 -1.91 -15.05
C ALA A 231 4.55 -2.49 -16.47
N THR A 232 3.41 -3.07 -16.88
CA THR A 232 3.26 -3.67 -18.20
C THR A 232 3.32 -2.63 -19.30
N HIS A 233 2.60 -1.50 -19.15
CA HIS A 233 2.59 -0.45 -20.17
C HIS A 233 3.93 0.26 -20.29
N LEU A 234 4.65 0.42 -19.19
CA LEU A 234 5.99 1.02 -19.20
C LEU A 234 6.98 0.11 -19.96
N LEU A 235 6.91 -1.21 -19.78
CA LEU A 235 7.69 -2.17 -20.58
C LEU A 235 7.28 -2.16 -22.06
N GLN A 236 5.99 -2.11 -22.35
CA GLN A 236 5.48 -2.06 -23.73
C GLN A 236 5.88 -0.76 -24.45
N SER A 237 6.07 0.34 -23.71
CA SER A 237 6.60 1.61 -24.27
C SER A 237 8.12 1.61 -24.48
N GLY A 238 8.80 0.48 -24.24
CA GLY A 238 10.23 0.32 -24.50
C GLY A 238 11.13 0.67 -23.30
N ALA A 239 10.55 0.88 -22.11
CA ALA A 239 11.38 1.11 -20.93
C ALA A 239 12.16 -0.15 -20.55
N ASP A 240 13.42 0.05 -20.14
CA ASP A 240 14.26 -1.03 -19.64
C ASP A 240 13.69 -1.67 -18.38
N ILE A 241 13.80 -2.99 -18.29
CA ILE A 241 13.25 -3.76 -17.17
C ILE A 241 13.84 -3.35 -15.81
N ARG A 242 15.12 -2.97 -15.76
CA ARG A 242 15.77 -2.51 -14.52
C ARG A 242 15.18 -1.18 -14.06
N THR A 243 14.89 -0.28 -15.00
CA THR A 243 14.19 0.98 -14.73
C THR A 243 12.81 0.72 -14.15
N VAL A 244 12.02 -0.19 -14.75
CA VAL A 244 10.71 -0.57 -14.23
C VAL A 244 10.80 -1.18 -12.84
N GLN A 245 11.79 -2.04 -12.59
CA GLN A 245 12.03 -2.64 -11.28
C GLN A 245 12.41 -1.61 -10.21
N ALA A 246 13.27 -0.65 -10.55
CA ALA A 246 13.63 0.46 -9.66
C ALA A 246 12.39 1.29 -9.29
N GLN A 247 11.56 1.66 -10.25
CA GLN A 247 10.29 2.36 -10.04
C GLN A 247 9.35 1.56 -9.12
N LEU A 248 9.26 0.26 -9.32
CA LEU A 248 8.42 -0.60 -8.50
C LEU A 248 9.04 -0.93 -7.13
N GLY A 249 10.34 -0.76 -6.93
CA GLY A 249 11.04 -1.18 -5.71
C GLY A 249 10.96 -2.69 -5.52
N HIS A 250 11.26 -3.44 -6.57
CA HIS A 250 11.48 -4.88 -6.50
C HIS A 250 12.97 -5.14 -6.25
N SER A 251 13.28 -5.92 -5.21
CA SER A 251 14.65 -6.18 -4.79
C SER A 251 15.31 -7.36 -5.50
N ASP A 252 14.53 -8.23 -6.13
CA ASP A 252 15.04 -9.46 -6.73
C ASP A 252 14.46 -9.66 -8.13
N VAL A 253 15.38 -9.83 -9.07
CA VAL A 253 15.16 -10.50 -10.36
C VAL A 253 15.62 -11.94 -10.14
N LYS A 254 14.67 -12.84 -9.91
CA LYS A 254 14.88 -14.25 -10.19
C LYS A 254 14.13 -14.59 -11.45
#